data_454a655f2230bb0eb3b0bdc81633e306
#
_entry.id   454a655f2230bb0eb3b0bdc81633e306
#
_cell.length_a   1.000
_cell.length_b   1.000
_cell.length_c   1.000
_cell.angle_alpha   90.00
_cell.angle_beta   90.00
_cell.angle_gamma   90.00
#
_symmetry.space_group_name_H-M   'P 1'
#
loop_
_entity.id
_entity.type
_entity.pdbx_description
1 polymer ?
#
loop_
_entity_poly.entity_id
_entity_poly.type
_entity_poly.pdbx_seq_one_letter_code
_entity_poly.pdbx_strand_id
1 'polypeptide(L)'
;MPERTVVGVDLYEGEDLDPVGGADAYRGKGNNADSPYFHHLDYYRLKSNDTLLILPHFPTMQQTTEWSCGCVTALLTMRYLGVDPEATEYSLAVAMGSHVDRTKERACPGSAMRYLDYGTKLENMFHYFDQLKGVCVVETSFRGRYRKEEIIKEGDPFPACDRGNLFPKFHSVEQFAAWLATHLRAGRPVIAEWSDWDGHWVCLIGLDNNGTPDFRGDDVLILADPYDTMDHWQDGYTAVPIDRFFYLWKDRAIAPKPYQLQPFIVVERCWMEK
;
A
#
# COMPACT_ATOMS: atom_id res chain seq x y z
N MET A 1 -12.49 -27.72 -14.09
CA MET A 1 -11.04 -27.50 -13.93
C MET A 1 -10.73 -27.61 -12.45
N PRO A 2 -9.62 -28.22 -12.01
CA PRO A 2 -9.30 -28.21 -10.61
C PRO A 2 -9.14 -26.76 -10.17
N GLU A 3 -9.78 -26.38 -9.05
CA GLU A 3 -9.54 -25.12 -8.37
C GLU A 3 -8.04 -24.96 -8.18
N ARG A 4 -7.44 -23.97 -8.83
CA ARG A 4 -6.05 -23.59 -8.56
C ARG A 4 -6.06 -22.92 -7.18
N THR A 5 -5.63 -23.65 -6.18
CA THR A 5 -5.35 -23.08 -4.89
C THR A 5 -4.15 -22.15 -5.04
N VAL A 6 -4.34 -20.87 -4.99
CA VAL A 6 -3.24 -19.89 -4.92
C VAL A 6 -2.67 -20.01 -3.53
N VAL A 7 -1.47 -20.63 -3.45
CA VAL A 7 -0.82 -20.90 -2.17
C VAL A 7 -0.25 -19.58 -1.62
N GLY A 8 -0.55 -19.27 -0.38
CA GLY A 8 -0.01 -18.09 0.32
C GLY A 8 -0.89 -16.85 0.28
N VAL A 9 -2.04 -16.94 -0.36
CA VAL A 9 -3.09 -15.92 -0.28
C VAL A 9 -4.10 -16.38 0.75
N ASP A 10 -4.12 -15.72 1.88
CA ASP A 10 -5.22 -15.85 2.83
C ASP A 10 -6.38 -15.03 2.30
N LEU A 11 -7.30 -15.70 1.65
CA LEU A 11 -8.43 -15.03 1.03
C LEU A 11 -9.35 -14.36 2.06
N TYR A 12 -9.27 -14.75 3.31
CA TYR A 12 -9.96 -14.08 4.42
C TYR A 12 -9.61 -14.71 5.76
N GLU A 13 -9.10 -13.92 6.68
CA GLU A 13 -9.09 -14.24 8.11
C GLU A 13 -9.71 -13.06 8.87
N GLY A 14 -10.85 -13.27 9.44
CA GLY A 14 -11.48 -12.29 10.31
C GLY A 14 -12.96 -12.06 10.04
N GLU A 15 -13.50 -11.10 10.74
CA GLU A 15 -14.89 -10.70 10.57
C GLU A 15 -14.97 -9.82 9.30
N ASP A 16 -15.84 -10.20 8.38
CA ASP A 16 -16.20 -9.35 7.24
C ASP A 16 -16.94 -8.12 7.77
N LEU A 17 -16.32 -6.96 7.63
CA LEU A 17 -16.84 -5.70 8.16
C LEU A 17 -17.87 -5.08 7.25
N ASP A 18 -17.87 -5.42 5.96
CA ASP A 18 -18.85 -4.98 4.96
C ASP A 18 -19.19 -6.09 3.96
N PRO A 19 -20.06 -7.04 4.32
CA PRO A 19 -20.38 -8.19 3.48
C PRO A 19 -21.08 -7.84 2.16
N VAL A 20 -21.41 -6.58 1.91
CA VAL A 20 -22.10 -6.11 0.72
C VAL A 20 -21.17 -5.30 -0.19
N GLY A 21 -20.18 -4.64 0.37
CA GLY A 21 -19.20 -3.79 -0.31
C GLY A 21 -17.77 -4.31 -0.10
N GLY A 22 -16.79 -3.43 -0.32
CA GLY A 22 -15.38 -3.76 -0.20
C GLY A 22 -14.83 -4.66 -1.31
N ALA A 23 -13.55 -4.91 -1.28
CA ALA A 23 -12.87 -5.71 -2.30
C ALA A 23 -13.28 -7.18 -2.27
N ASP A 24 -13.57 -7.71 -1.10
CA ASP A 24 -13.96 -9.10 -0.90
C ASP A 24 -15.35 -9.44 -1.47
N ALA A 25 -16.21 -8.44 -1.70
CA ALA A 25 -17.47 -8.62 -2.40
C ALA A 25 -17.31 -9.19 -3.82
N TYR A 26 -16.12 -9.08 -4.40
CA TYR A 26 -15.80 -9.61 -5.72
C TYR A 26 -15.39 -11.09 -5.71
N ARG A 27 -15.09 -11.68 -4.57
CA ARG A 27 -14.63 -13.09 -4.44
C ARG A 27 -15.50 -14.10 -5.15
N GLY A 28 -16.80 -14.03 -4.98
CA GLY A 28 -17.73 -14.97 -5.59
C GLY A 28 -17.83 -14.88 -7.11
N LYS A 29 -17.31 -13.80 -7.68
CA LYS A 29 -17.26 -13.59 -9.13
C LYS A 29 -15.94 -14.05 -9.73
N GLY A 30 -15.00 -14.31 -8.87
CA GLY A 30 -13.79 -15.06 -9.11
C GLY A 30 -12.82 -14.42 -10.07
N ASN A 31 -11.75 -15.10 -10.14
CA ASN A 31 -10.76 -14.88 -11.17
C ASN A 31 -11.36 -15.15 -12.53
N ASN A 32 -11.17 -14.24 -13.46
CA ASN A 32 -11.63 -14.43 -14.81
C ASN A 32 -10.87 -15.60 -15.47
N ALA A 33 -11.48 -16.22 -16.47
CA ALA A 33 -10.84 -17.29 -17.21
C ALA A 33 -9.56 -16.77 -17.89
N ASP A 34 -8.55 -17.63 -18.00
CA ASP A 34 -7.33 -17.33 -18.75
C ASP A 34 -7.69 -16.79 -20.14
N SER A 35 -7.01 -15.76 -20.56
CA SER A 35 -7.17 -15.07 -21.81
C SER A 35 -5.83 -15.04 -22.56
N PRO A 36 -5.82 -14.95 -23.89
CA PRO A 36 -4.57 -14.80 -24.62
C PRO A 36 -3.85 -13.47 -24.32
N TYR A 37 -4.52 -12.54 -23.67
CA TYR A 37 -3.97 -11.22 -23.34
C TYR A 37 -3.48 -11.10 -21.90
N PHE A 38 -3.93 -11.98 -21.01
CA PHE A 38 -3.63 -11.92 -19.59
C PHE A 38 -3.26 -13.32 -19.10
N HIS A 39 -2.10 -13.41 -18.47
CA HIS A 39 -1.58 -14.62 -17.87
C HIS A 39 -1.42 -14.41 -16.38
N HIS A 40 -1.87 -15.38 -15.61
CA HIS A 40 -1.65 -15.39 -14.18
C HIS A 40 -0.19 -15.69 -13.88
N LEU A 41 0.41 -14.88 -13.02
CA LEU A 41 1.72 -15.11 -12.43
C LEU A 41 1.55 -15.49 -10.96
N ASP A 42 2.26 -16.51 -10.51
CA ASP A 42 2.33 -16.87 -9.10
C ASP A 42 3.36 -15.97 -8.40
N TYR A 43 2.97 -14.73 -8.09
CA TYR A 43 3.84 -13.73 -7.46
C TYR A 43 4.39 -14.19 -6.12
N TYR A 44 3.64 -14.98 -5.36
CA TYR A 44 4.08 -15.52 -4.07
C TYR A 44 5.32 -16.40 -4.20
N ARG A 45 5.47 -17.12 -5.30
CA ARG A 45 6.59 -18.01 -5.54
C ARG A 45 7.71 -17.42 -6.40
N LEU A 46 7.52 -16.21 -6.89
CA LEU A 46 8.59 -15.52 -7.64
C LEU A 46 9.81 -15.32 -6.75
N LYS A 47 10.96 -15.35 -7.38
CA LYS A 47 12.27 -15.14 -6.74
C LYS A 47 13.01 -14.05 -7.49
N SER A 48 13.77 -13.27 -6.74
CA SER A 48 14.68 -12.30 -7.35
C SER A 48 15.68 -12.98 -8.28
N ASN A 49 16.00 -12.30 -9.38
CA ASN A 49 16.97 -12.70 -10.39
C ASN A 49 17.73 -11.45 -10.87
N ASP A 50 18.33 -11.49 -12.05
CA ASP A 50 19.14 -10.38 -12.59
C ASP A 50 18.30 -9.13 -12.93
N THR A 51 17.01 -9.29 -13.22
CA THR A 51 16.11 -8.19 -13.61
C THR A 51 15.07 -7.87 -12.55
N LEU A 52 14.60 -8.86 -11.81
CA LEU A 52 13.56 -8.79 -10.80
C LEU A 52 14.12 -8.78 -9.39
N LEU A 53 13.75 -7.80 -8.62
CA LEU A 53 13.85 -7.80 -7.16
C LEU A 53 12.47 -7.99 -6.58
N ILE A 54 12.27 -8.97 -5.70
CA ILE A 54 10.98 -9.22 -5.07
C ILE A 54 11.16 -9.72 -3.64
N LEU A 55 10.29 -9.29 -2.75
CA LEU A 55 10.19 -9.84 -1.39
C LEU A 55 9.55 -11.23 -1.48
N PRO A 56 10.29 -12.30 -1.15
CA PRO A 56 9.79 -13.65 -1.35
C PRO A 56 8.66 -13.97 -0.37
N HIS A 57 7.65 -14.70 -0.84
CA HIS A 57 6.56 -15.19 -0.01
C HIS A 57 5.82 -14.09 0.76
N PHE A 58 5.68 -12.91 0.17
CA PHE A 58 4.91 -11.84 0.78
C PHE A 58 3.42 -12.22 0.77
N PRO A 59 2.75 -12.31 1.93
CA PRO A 59 1.35 -12.72 1.98
C PRO A 59 0.43 -11.60 1.52
N THR A 60 -0.72 -11.96 0.96
CA THR A 60 -1.76 -11.01 0.55
C THR A 60 -3.11 -11.37 1.16
N MET A 61 -3.99 -10.42 1.25
CA MET A 61 -5.36 -10.55 1.72
C MET A 61 -6.19 -9.42 1.15
N GLN A 62 -7.44 -9.68 0.80
CA GLN A 62 -8.36 -8.63 0.39
C GLN A 62 -8.96 -7.90 1.59
N GLN A 63 -9.11 -6.57 1.47
CA GLN A 63 -9.81 -5.76 2.45
C GLN A 63 -11.32 -5.99 2.37
N THR A 64 -11.99 -5.91 3.51
CA THR A 64 -13.44 -6.15 3.61
C THR A 64 -14.27 -4.86 3.56
N THR A 65 -13.66 -3.69 3.50
CA THR A 65 -14.34 -2.39 3.40
C THR A 65 -13.74 -1.53 2.30
N GLU A 66 -14.44 -0.47 1.92
CA GLU A 66 -13.93 0.53 0.95
C GLU A 66 -12.80 1.41 1.52
N TRP A 67 -12.59 1.41 2.84
CA TRP A 67 -11.70 2.36 3.53
C TRP A 67 -10.52 1.71 4.29
N SER A 68 -10.48 0.39 4.42
CA SER A 68 -9.51 -0.31 5.26
C SER A 68 -8.17 -0.64 4.59
N CYS A 69 -7.92 -0.14 3.40
CA CYS A 69 -6.70 -0.43 2.65
C CYS A 69 -5.41 -0.23 3.47
N GLY A 70 -5.30 0.86 4.23
CA GLY A 70 -4.14 1.10 5.09
C GLY A 70 -4.02 0.10 6.24
N CYS A 71 -5.15 -0.33 6.81
CA CYS A 71 -5.17 -1.34 7.87
C CYS A 71 -4.70 -2.69 7.35
N VAL A 72 -5.23 -3.11 6.21
CA VAL A 72 -4.86 -4.39 5.60
C VAL A 72 -3.42 -4.36 5.08
N THR A 73 -2.98 -3.28 4.44
CA THR A 73 -1.57 -3.15 4.02
C THR A 73 -0.61 -3.26 5.21
N ALA A 74 -0.95 -2.64 6.35
CA ALA A 74 -0.17 -2.79 7.58
C ALA A 74 -0.19 -4.24 8.08
N LEU A 75 -1.35 -4.91 8.06
CA LEU A 75 -1.51 -6.31 8.45
C LEU A 75 -0.66 -7.26 7.60
N LEU A 76 -0.70 -7.10 6.27
CA LEU A 76 0.12 -7.88 5.33
C LEU A 76 1.60 -7.72 5.62
N THR A 77 2.02 -6.47 5.85
CA THR A 77 3.40 -6.15 6.22
C THR A 77 3.81 -6.82 7.53
N MET A 78 2.95 -6.79 8.54
CA MET A 78 3.21 -7.45 9.84
C MET A 78 3.30 -8.96 9.69
N ARG A 79 2.43 -9.58 8.90
CA ARG A 79 2.47 -11.02 8.60
C ARG A 79 3.78 -11.39 7.89
N TYR A 80 4.20 -10.62 6.91
CA TYR A 80 5.48 -10.81 6.25
C TYR A 80 6.67 -10.73 7.23
N LEU A 81 6.64 -9.77 8.15
CA LEU A 81 7.66 -9.63 9.18
C LEU A 81 7.54 -10.67 10.31
N GLY A 82 6.46 -11.43 10.36
CA GLY A 82 6.20 -12.44 11.39
C GLY A 82 6.02 -11.83 12.78
N VAL A 83 5.27 -10.72 12.87
CA VAL A 83 4.97 -10.01 14.12
C VAL A 83 3.47 -9.96 14.34
N ASP A 84 3.05 -9.97 15.61
CA ASP A 84 1.66 -9.89 16.08
C ASP A 84 0.68 -10.75 15.26
N PRO A 85 0.75 -12.08 15.40
CA PRO A 85 -0.09 -13.00 14.61
C PRO A 85 -1.58 -12.89 14.92
N GLU A 86 -1.95 -12.28 16.04
CA GLU A 86 -3.34 -12.10 16.47
C GLU A 86 -3.97 -10.81 15.91
N ALA A 87 -3.18 -9.98 15.22
CA ALA A 87 -3.71 -8.76 14.61
C ALA A 87 -4.71 -9.08 13.51
N THR A 88 -5.78 -8.30 13.45
CA THR A 88 -6.86 -8.40 12.46
C THR A 88 -7.10 -7.04 11.79
N GLU A 89 -7.77 -7.04 10.64
CA GLU A 89 -8.19 -5.81 9.97
C GLU A 89 -8.92 -4.87 10.93
N TYR A 90 -9.88 -5.41 11.72
CA TYR A 90 -10.62 -4.63 12.71
C TYR A 90 -9.74 -4.08 13.83
N SER A 91 -8.87 -4.91 14.42
CA SER A 91 -8.00 -4.46 15.51
C SER A 91 -7.05 -3.36 15.07
N LEU A 92 -6.54 -3.43 13.84
CA LEU A 92 -5.69 -2.40 13.25
C LEU A 92 -6.48 -1.13 12.94
N ALA A 93 -7.71 -1.25 12.44
CA ALA A 93 -8.57 -0.12 12.20
C ALA A 93 -8.84 0.67 13.49
N VAL A 94 -9.09 -0.03 14.60
CA VAL A 94 -9.25 0.59 15.92
C VAL A 94 -7.94 1.23 16.37
N ALA A 95 -6.82 0.52 16.29
CA ALA A 95 -5.53 1.00 16.77
C ALA A 95 -5.01 2.22 16.02
N MET A 96 -5.24 2.26 14.69
CA MET A 96 -4.84 3.38 13.84
C MET A 96 -5.91 4.48 13.73
N GLY A 97 -7.05 4.33 14.43
CA GLY A 97 -8.13 5.30 14.41
C GLY A 97 -8.79 5.45 13.03
N SER A 98 -8.67 4.44 12.20
CA SER A 98 -9.47 4.33 10.98
C SER A 98 -10.92 4.07 11.37
N HIS A 99 -11.85 4.50 10.52
CA HIS A 99 -13.25 4.56 10.92
C HIS A 99 -13.87 3.18 11.16
N VAL A 100 -14.26 2.88 12.39
CA VAL A 100 -14.89 1.62 12.81
C VAL A 100 -16.22 1.81 13.52
N ASP A 101 -16.88 2.94 13.35
CA ASP A 101 -18.20 3.16 13.91
C ASP A 101 -19.28 2.45 13.07
N ARG A 102 -19.56 1.19 13.39
CA ARG A 102 -20.54 0.35 12.70
C ARG A 102 -21.93 1.00 12.57
N THR A 103 -22.26 1.96 13.42
CA THR A 103 -23.54 2.68 13.30
C THR A 103 -23.52 3.69 12.16
N LYS A 104 -22.32 4.13 11.76
CA LYS A 104 -22.11 5.09 10.68
C LYS A 104 -21.68 4.41 9.36
N GLU A 105 -21.11 3.22 9.39
CA GLU A 105 -20.79 2.43 8.21
C GLU A 105 -21.98 2.12 7.32
N ARG A 106 -23.18 2.00 7.94
CA ARG A 106 -24.44 1.85 7.22
C ARG A 106 -25.00 3.16 6.67
N ALA A 107 -24.36 4.27 6.92
CA ALA A 107 -24.74 5.53 6.30
C ALA A 107 -24.31 5.50 4.83
N CYS A 108 -25.27 5.22 3.97
CA CYS A 108 -25.12 5.15 2.52
C CYS A 108 -24.26 6.25 1.91
N PRO A 109 -23.65 6.00 0.74
CA PRO A 109 -23.07 7.04 -0.10
C PRO A 109 -24.04 8.21 -0.24
N GLY A 110 -23.66 9.41 0.23
CA GLY A 110 -24.53 10.56 0.29
C GLY A 110 -24.90 11.01 1.70
N SER A 111 -24.55 10.26 2.75
CA SER A 111 -24.62 10.76 4.11
C SER A 111 -23.59 11.90 4.30
N ALA A 112 -23.88 12.81 5.26
CA ALA A 112 -23.01 13.97 5.55
C ALA A 112 -21.62 13.62 6.12
N MET A 113 -21.23 12.34 6.12
CA MET A 113 -19.87 11.93 6.48
C MET A 113 -18.91 12.38 5.38
N ARG A 114 -17.92 13.14 5.77
CA ARG A 114 -16.86 13.55 4.86
C ARG A 114 -16.03 12.33 4.54
N TYR A 115 -15.67 12.15 3.29
CA TYR A 115 -14.73 11.14 2.81
C TYR A 115 -13.41 11.13 3.62
N LEU A 116 -13.02 12.30 4.14
CA LEU A 116 -11.88 12.50 5.03
C LEU A 116 -11.97 11.76 6.38
N ASP A 117 -13.14 11.28 6.75
CA ASP A 117 -13.36 10.51 7.98
C ASP A 117 -13.09 9.02 7.78
N TYR A 118 -12.83 8.59 6.53
CA TYR A 118 -12.49 7.22 6.17
C TYR A 118 -11.00 7.07 5.89
N GLY A 119 -10.50 5.86 6.02
CA GLY A 119 -9.14 5.51 5.67
C GLY A 119 -8.14 5.73 6.82
N THR A 120 -6.90 5.41 6.52
CA THR A 120 -5.80 5.42 7.49
C THR A 120 -4.86 6.57 7.19
N LYS A 121 -4.64 7.43 8.20
CA LYS A 121 -3.68 8.54 8.07
C LYS A 121 -2.25 8.04 8.22
N LEU A 122 -1.33 8.57 7.42
CA LEU A 122 0.10 8.31 7.53
C LEU A 122 0.63 8.48 8.97
N GLU A 123 0.23 9.55 9.65
CA GLU A 123 0.60 9.82 11.05
C GLU A 123 0.20 8.66 11.99
N ASN A 124 -1.03 8.17 11.84
CA ASN A 124 -1.54 7.11 12.71
C ASN A 124 -0.84 5.77 12.43
N MET A 125 -0.61 5.46 11.16
CA MET A 125 0.14 4.27 10.76
C MET A 125 1.59 4.33 11.24
N PHE A 126 2.24 5.49 11.13
CA PHE A 126 3.59 5.70 11.67
C PHE A 126 3.63 5.45 13.17
N HIS A 127 2.75 6.06 13.95
CA HIS A 127 2.72 5.89 15.41
C HIS A 127 2.41 4.45 15.81
N TYR A 128 1.58 3.75 15.04
CA TYR A 128 1.32 2.35 15.27
C TYR A 128 2.61 1.51 15.13
N PHE A 129 3.32 1.63 14.00
CA PHE A 129 4.56 0.89 13.76
C PHE A 129 5.70 1.31 14.70
N ASP A 130 5.78 2.59 15.05
CA ASP A 130 6.79 3.10 15.98
C ASP A 130 6.66 2.51 17.40
N GLN A 131 5.45 2.14 17.80
CA GLN A 131 5.14 1.50 19.08
C GLN A 131 5.10 -0.02 19.02
N LEU A 132 5.03 -0.62 17.84
CA LEU A 132 4.88 -2.06 17.68
C LEU A 132 6.18 -2.78 18.03
N LYS A 133 6.08 -3.73 18.97
CA LYS A 133 7.23 -4.55 19.36
C LYS A 133 7.68 -5.44 18.20
N GLY A 134 8.97 -5.54 17.99
CA GLY A 134 9.57 -6.37 16.95
C GLY A 134 9.61 -5.72 15.57
N VAL A 135 9.15 -4.46 15.44
CA VAL A 135 9.22 -3.68 14.20
C VAL A 135 9.98 -2.38 14.43
N CYS A 136 10.82 -2.02 13.48
CA CYS A 136 11.48 -0.71 13.43
C CYS A 136 11.03 0.04 12.17
N VAL A 137 10.63 1.29 12.34
CA VAL A 137 10.48 2.20 11.21
C VAL A 137 11.88 2.64 10.76
N VAL A 138 12.25 2.22 9.55
CA VAL A 138 13.57 2.54 8.96
C VAL A 138 13.57 3.93 8.35
N GLU A 139 12.48 4.25 7.67
CA GLU A 139 12.32 5.51 6.97
C GLU A 139 10.84 5.81 6.75
N THR A 140 10.49 7.10 6.75
CA THR A 140 9.11 7.55 6.49
C THR A 140 9.09 8.96 5.93
N SER A 141 8.04 9.27 5.18
CA SER A 141 7.71 10.64 4.79
C SER A 141 7.02 11.43 5.90
N PHE A 142 6.58 10.79 6.98
CA PHE A 142 5.99 11.48 8.13
C PHE A 142 7.05 12.33 8.84
N ARG A 143 6.76 13.62 9.02
CA ARG A 143 7.70 14.59 9.61
C ARG A 143 7.16 15.30 10.86
N GLY A 144 6.22 14.68 11.53
CA GLY A 144 5.52 15.26 12.66
C GLY A 144 4.32 16.11 12.23
N ARG A 145 3.89 17.02 13.11
CA ARG A 145 2.70 17.84 12.85
C ARG A 145 2.92 18.76 11.65
N TYR A 146 1.88 18.91 10.85
CA TYR A 146 1.86 19.86 9.74
C TYR A 146 2.13 21.27 10.26
N ARG A 147 3.09 21.96 9.64
CA ARG A 147 3.40 23.34 9.97
C ARG A 147 2.50 24.24 9.14
N LYS A 148 1.72 25.11 9.82
CA LYS A 148 0.74 25.98 9.15
C LYS A 148 1.38 26.89 8.09
N GLU A 149 2.60 27.32 8.34
CA GLU A 149 3.39 28.17 7.44
C GLU A 149 3.86 27.45 6.18
N GLU A 150 3.86 26.15 6.18
CA GLU A 150 4.26 25.32 5.04
C GLU A 150 3.04 24.88 4.18
N ILE A 151 1.82 25.05 4.69
CA ILE A 151 0.60 24.65 3.99
C ILE A 151 0.36 25.60 2.82
N ILE A 152 0.21 25.02 1.62
CA ILE A 152 -0.11 25.72 0.40
C ILE A 152 -1.62 25.79 0.26
N LYS A 153 -2.15 26.96 -0.14
CA LYS A 153 -3.59 27.12 -0.35
C LYS A 153 -4.06 26.30 -1.56
N GLU A 154 -5.32 25.91 -1.51
CA GLU A 154 -5.93 25.24 -2.64
C GLU A 154 -5.84 26.13 -3.89
N GLY A 155 -5.42 25.53 -5.02
CA GLY A 155 -5.19 26.26 -6.28
C GLY A 155 -3.77 26.80 -6.48
N ASP A 156 -2.98 26.95 -5.43
CA ASP A 156 -1.60 27.33 -5.58
C ASP A 156 -0.76 26.19 -6.19
N PRO A 157 0.20 26.46 -7.05
CA PRO A 157 1.11 25.44 -7.56
C PRO A 157 1.96 24.88 -6.43
N PHE A 158 2.36 23.60 -6.54
CA PHE A 158 3.40 23.08 -5.67
C PHE A 158 4.67 23.93 -5.82
N PRO A 159 5.35 24.27 -4.72
CA PRO A 159 6.59 25.02 -4.83
C PRO A 159 7.57 24.25 -5.69
N ALA A 160 8.22 24.97 -6.61
CA ALA A 160 9.34 24.41 -7.36
C ALA A 160 10.37 23.82 -6.38
N CYS A 161 11.03 22.75 -6.77
CA CYS A 161 11.85 21.85 -5.95
C CYS A 161 12.99 22.49 -5.14
N ASP A 162 13.19 23.79 -5.20
CA ASP A 162 14.34 24.50 -4.62
C ASP A 162 14.25 24.79 -3.12
N ARG A 163 13.13 24.45 -2.48
CA ARG A 163 13.03 24.61 -1.02
C ARG A 163 13.54 23.36 -0.32
N GLY A 164 14.84 23.19 -0.42
CA GLY A 164 15.67 22.33 0.42
C GLY A 164 14.99 21.15 1.11
N ASN A 165 14.96 19.99 0.48
CA ASN A 165 14.77 18.66 1.07
C ASN A 165 13.43 18.33 1.76
N LEU A 166 12.37 19.10 1.58
CA LEU A 166 11.15 18.81 2.29
C LEU A 166 10.14 17.97 1.49
N PHE A 167 9.90 18.26 0.20
CA PHE A 167 8.90 17.56 -0.62
C PHE A 167 9.03 17.91 -2.11
N PRO A 168 8.86 16.97 -3.03
CA PRO A 168 8.83 15.53 -2.83
C PRO A 168 10.22 14.97 -2.47
N LYS A 169 10.27 13.75 -1.90
CA LYS A 169 11.56 13.09 -1.62
C LYS A 169 12.32 12.76 -2.91
N PHE A 170 11.61 12.29 -3.92
CA PHE A 170 12.16 11.88 -5.20
C PHE A 170 11.72 12.82 -6.31
N HIS A 171 12.67 13.25 -7.12
CA HIS A 171 12.45 14.13 -8.25
C HIS A 171 12.46 13.41 -9.59
N SER A 172 12.84 12.14 -9.60
CA SER A 172 12.82 11.30 -10.79
C SER A 172 12.55 9.83 -10.47
N VAL A 173 12.10 9.11 -11.47
CA VAL A 173 11.85 7.67 -11.39
C VAL A 173 13.14 6.90 -11.08
N GLU A 174 14.29 7.35 -11.62
CA GLU A 174 15.59 6.73 -11.37
C GLU A 174 15.97 6.77 -9.89
N GLN A 175 15.78 7.93 -9.24
CA GLN A 175 16.03 8.07 -7.80
C GLN A 175 15.12 7.17 -6.99
N PHE A 176 13.85 7.11 -7.37
CA PHE A 176 12.87 6.25 -6.71
C PHE A 176 13.21 4.77 -6.89
N ALA A 177 13.49 4.32 -8.13
CA ALA A 177 13.84 2.93 -8.43
C ALA A 177 15.09 2.48 -7.66
N ALA A 178 16.13 3.30 -7.64
CA ALA A 178 17.37 3.00 -6.91
C ALA A 178 17.14 2.88 -5.39
N TRP A 179 16.34 3.78 -4.83
CA TRP A 179 15.96 3.75 -3.42
C TRP A 179 15.13 2.51 -3.09
N LEU A 180 14.08 2.24 -3.89
CA LEU A 180 13.23 1.06 -3.69
C LEU A 180 14.05 -0.23 -3.77
N ALA A 181 14.92 -0.36 -4.79
CA ALA A 181 15.80 -1.51 -4.93
C ALA A 181 16.68 -1.74 -3.69
N THR A 182 17.13 -0.67 -3.03
CA THR A 182 17.91 -0.78 -1.79
C THR A 182 17.11 -1.42 -0.67
N HIS A 183 15.83 -1.02 -0.50
CA HIS A 183 14.96 -1.59 0.52
C HIS A 183 14.54 -3.02 0.20
N LEU A 184 14.18 -3.31 -1.05
CA LEU A 184 13.82 -4.68 -1.46
C LEU A 184 14.98 -5.66 -1.27
N ARG A 185 16.21 -5.28 -1.61
CA ARG A 185 17.41 -6.12 -1.34
C ARG A 185 17.64 -6.35 0.14
N ALA A 186 17.26 -5.42 0.99
CA ALA A 186 17.35 -5.55 2.44
C ALA A 186 16.16 -6.31 3.07
N GLY A 187 15.21 -6.81 2.25
CA GLY A 187 14.02 -7.50 2.75
C GLY A 187 13.00 -6.59 3.42
N ARG A 188 13.00 -5.29 3.09
CA ARG A 188 12.18 -4.27 3.72
C ARG A 188 10.97 -3.94 2.86
N PRO A 189 9.75 -4.24 3.32
CA PRO A 189 8.54 -3.80 2.65
C PRO A 189 8.41 -2.27 2.72
N VAL A 190 7.89 -1.68 1.64
CA VAL A 190 7.64 -0.24 1.53
C VAL A 190 6.15 -0.01 1.42
N ILE A 191 5.52 0.46 2.48
CA ILE A 191 4.12 0.86 2.47
C ILE A 191 4.03 2.25 1.85
N ALA A 192 3.15 2.43 0.87
CA ALA A 192 2.97 3.69 0.18
C ALA A 192 1.49 3.95 -0.13
N GLU A 193 1.10 5.21 -0.14
CA GLU A 193 -0.23 5.64 -0.57
C GLU A 193 -0.13 6.30 -1.93
N TRP A 194 -0.99 5.91 -2.85
CA TRP A 194 -1.08 6.51 -4.17
C TRP A 194 -2.52 6.83 -4.55
N SER A 195 -2.71 7.68 -5.55
CA SER A 195 -4.01 8.23 -5.91
C SER A 195 -4.48 7.75 -7.27
N ASP A 196 -4.39 6.45 -7.53
CA ASP A 196 -4.90 5.91 -8.80
C ASP A 196 -6.43 6.06 -8.91
N TRP A 197 -7.13 5.97 -7.77
CA TRP A 197 -8.57 6.21 -7.66
C TRP A 197 -8.83 7.43 -6.77
N ASP A 198 -8.69 7.33 -5.48
CA ASP A 198 -8.85 8.44 -4.54
C ASP A 198 -7.72 8.49 -3.54
N GLY A 199 -7.23 7.66 -2.91
CA GLY A 199 -6.15 7.47 -2.00
C GLY A 199 -6.16 6.02 -1.59
N HIS A 200 -5.11 5.30 -1.94
CA HIS A 200 -5.07 3.87 -1.74
C HIS A 200 -3.70 3.43 -1.21
N TRP A 201 -3.73 2.71 -0.10
CA TRP A 201 -2.54 2.15 0.51
C TRP A 201 -2.22 0.78 -0.08
N VAL A 202 -0.97 0.63 -0.50
CA VAL A 202 -0.40 -0.61 -1.03
C VAL A 202 0.98 -0.86 -0.44
N CYS A 203 1.49 -2.08 -0.55
CA CYS A 203 2.87 -2.39 -0.23
C CYS A 203 3.67 -2.67 -1.50
N LEU A 204 4.76 -1.93 -1.74
CA LEU A 204 5.69 -2.15 -2.82
C LEU A 204 6.58 -3.33 -2.44
N ILE A 205 6.43 -4.43 -3.14
CA ILE A 205 7.09 -5.70 -2.83
C ILE A 205 8.05 -6.18 -3.91
N GLY A 206 8.00 -5.58 -5.11
CA GLY A 206 8.88 -5.95 -6.20
C GLY A 206 9.12 -4.84 -7.20
N LEU A 207 10.24 -4.98 -7.90
CA LEU A 207 10.68 -4.10 -8.99
C LEU A 207 11.35 -4.97 -10.06
N ASP A 208 10.82 -4.96 -11.28
CA ASP A 208 11.42 -5.59 -12.44
C ASP A 208 11.87 -4.51 -13.44
N ASN A 209 13.12 -4.56 -13.87
CA ASN A 209 13.67 -3.65 -14.86
C ASN A 209 13.62 -4.20 -16.29
N ASN A 210 12.94 -5.33 -16.49
CA ASN A 210 12.77 -5.99 -17.79
C ASN A 210 14.08 -6.25 -18.57
N GLY A 211 15.23 -6.24 -17.90
CA GLY A 211 16.54 -6.41 -18.53
C GLY A 211 17.06 -5.16 -19.25
N THR A 212 16.48 -4.00 -19.02
CA THR A 212 16.86 -2.70 -19.62
C THR A 212 17.33 -1.72 -18.54
N PRO A 213 18.51 -1.94 -17.93
CA PRO A 213 18.96 -1.20 -16.75
C PRO A 213 19.13 0.30 -16.98
N ASP A 214 19.32 0.73 -18.22
CA ASP A 214 19.51 2.12 -18.61
C ASP A 214 18.20 2.82 -19.05
N PHE A 215 17.06 2.13 -19.02
CA PHE A 215 15.76 2.66 -19.40
C PHE A 215 14.71 2.31 -18.35
N ARG A 216 14.00 3.31 -17.82
CA ARG A 216 13.00 3.14 -16.75
C ARG A 216 11.57 3.07 -17.25
N GLY A 217 11.33 3.42 -18.51
CA GLY A 217 9.98 3.50 -19.08
C GLY A 217 9.25 2.17 -19.20
N ASP A 218 9.96 1.04 -19.08
CA ASP A 218 9.41 -0.31 -19.05
C ASP A 218 9.56 -1.03 -17.71
N ASP A 219 10.10 -0.34 -16.69
CA ASP A 219 10.18 -0.89 -15.32
C ASP A 219 8.77 -1.14 -14.77
N VAL A 220 8.62 -2.25 -14.08
CA VAL A 220 7.36 -2.68 -13.48
C VAL A 220 7.50 -2.77 -11.97
N LEU A 221 6.56 -2.18 -11.24
CA LEU A 221 6.37 -2.40 -9.81
C LEU A 221 5.41 -3.56 -9.58
N ILE A 222 5.73 -4.39 -8.59
CA ILE A 222 4.82 -5.40 -8.05
C ILE A 222 4.34 -4.90 -6.69
N LEU A 223 3.04 -4.83 -6.55
CA LEU A 223 2.34 -4.35 -5.36
C LEU A 223 1.63 -5.51 -4.67
N ALA A 224 1.68 -5.55 -3.35
CA ALA A 224 0.64 -6.22 -2.58
C ALA A 224 -0.47 -5.20 -2.36
N ASP A 225 -1.59 -5.45 -3.00
CA ASP A 225 -2.75 -4.56 -3.08
C ASP A 225 -3.95 -5.20 -2.40
N PRO A 226 -4.41 -4.66 -1.27
CA PRO A 226 -5.53 -5.26 -0.55
C PRO A 226 -6.88 -5.08 -1.24
N TYR A 227 -7.00 -4.19 -2.24
CA TYR A 227 -8.24 -4.04 -3.01
C TYR A 227 -8.26 -4.91 -4.26
N ASP A 228 -7.17 -4.97 -4.99
CA ASP A 228 -6.89 -5.84 -6.13
C ASP A 228 -8.09 -6.13 -7.03
N THR A 229 -8.56 -5.09 -7.71
CA THR A 229 -9.63 -5.21 -8.72
C THR A 229 -9.16 -4.81 -10.11
N MET A 230 -7.84 -4.64 -10.31
CA MET A 230 -7.25 -4.05 -11.50
C MET A 230 -6.84 -5.09 -12.56
N ASP A 231 -6.74 -6.36 -12.18
CA ASP A 231 -6.36 -7.41 -13.11
C ASP A 231 -7.36 -8.58 -13.14
N HIS A 232 -6.97 -9.69 -13.75
CA HIS A 232 -7.82 -10.87 -13.93
C HIS A 232 -7.94 -11.75 -12.69
N TRP A 233 -7.02 -11.59 -11.74
CA TRP A 233 -6.90 -12.45 -10.57
C TRP A 233 -6.92 -11.62 -9.31
N GLN A 234 -7.93 -11.83 -8.51
CA GLN A 234 -8.03 -11.18 -7.21
C GLN A 234 -7.23 -11.97 -6.18
N ASP A 235 -5.92 -11.99 -6.37
CA ASP A 235 -4.98 -12.71 -5.51
C ASP A 235 -4.19 -11.77 -4.59
N GLY A 236 -4.53 -10.49 -4.60
CA GLY A 236 -3.90 -9.45 -3.78
C GLY A 236 -2.57 -8.96 -4.34
N TYR A 237 -2.24 -9.28 -5.60
CA TYR A 237 -1.05 -8.76 -6.27
C TYR A 237 -1.43 -8.00 -7.52
N THR A 238 -0.79 -6.87 -7.71
CA THR A 238 -0.97 -6.02 -8.90
C THR A 238 0.38 -5.59 -9.45
N ALA A 239 0.53 -5.63 -10.76
CA ALA A 239 1.71 -5.12 -11.45
C ALA A 239 1.39 -3.84 -12.22
N VAL A 240 2.18 -2.79 -12.00
CA VAL A 240 1.95 -1.49 -12.64
C VAL A 240 3.25 -0.90 -13.18
N PRO A 241 3.20 -0.12 -14.28
CA PRO A 241 4.36 0.64 -14.72
C PRO A 241 4.87 1.58 -13.61
N ILE A 242 6.19 1.63 -13.41
CA ILE A 242 6.80 2.47 -12.38
C ILE A 242 6.46 3.95 -12.57
N ASP A 243 6.40 4.44 -13.80
CA ASP A 243 6.03 5.82 -14.13
C ASP A 243 4.62 6.15 -13.66
N ARG A 244 3.65 5.25 -13.91
CA ARG A 244 2.28 5.44 -13.45
C ARG A 244 2.22 5.62 -11.95
N PHE A 245 2.87 4.73 -11.20
CA PHE A 245 2.91 4.83 -9.75
C PHE A 245 3.58 6.13 -9.31
N PHE A 246 4.74 6.46 -9.85
CA PHE A 246 5.52 7.62 -9.45
C PHE A 246 4.75 8.94 -9.59
N TYR A 247 4.04 9.14 -10.71
CA TYR A 247 3.27 10.36 -10.95
C TYR A 247 1.95 10.43 -10.19
N LEU A 248 1.43 9.28 -9.75
CA LEU A 248 0.23 9.18 -8.92
C LEU A 248 0.54 8.99 -7.43
N TRP A 249 1.82 8.96 -7.06
CA TRP A 249 2.25 8.77 -5.68
C TRP A 249 2.00 10.00 -4.83
N LYS A 250 0.79 10.11 -4.36
CA LYS A 250 0.34 11.20 -3.48
C LYS A 250 -0.91 10.80 -2.72
N ASP A 251 -1.05 11.33 -1.52
CA ASP A 251 -2.31 11.40 -0.80
C ASP A 251 -3.20 12.49 -1.45
N ARG A 252 -4.39 12.14 -1.83
CA ARG A 252 -5.27 13.06 -2.53
C ARG A 252 -6.18 13.84 -1.61
N ALA A 253 -6.54 13.30 -0.46
CA ALA A 253 -7.67 13.76 0.31
C ALA A 253 -7.36 14.13 1.78
N ILE A 254 -6.40 13.50 2.42
CA ILE A 254 -6.24 13.55 3.88
C ILE A 254 -5.25 14.61 4.32
N ALA A 255 -4.07 14.66 3.68
CA ALA A 255 -3.03 15.60 4.05
C ALA A 255 -3.14 16.93 3.30
N PRO A 256 -2.83 18.06 3.93
CA PRO A 256 -2.72 19.33 3.24
C PRO A 256 -1.47 19.38 2.35
N LYS A 257 -1.51 20.14 1.25
CA LYS A 257 -0.30 20.40 0.45
C LYS A 257 0.77 21.12 1.30
N PRO A 258 2.04 20.81 1.18
CA PRO A 258 2.69 19.85 0.28
C PRO A 258 2.81 18.42 0.85
N TYR A 259 2.23 18.15 2.02
CA TYR A 259 2.36 16.88 2.75
C TYR A 259 1.67 15.70 2.04
N GLN A 260 0.93 15.98 0.97
CA GLN A 260 0.31 14.98 0.12
C GLN A 260 1.31 14.20 -0.73
N LEU A 261 2.54 14.72 -0.92
CA LEU A 261 3.47 14.13 -1.88
C LEU A 261 4.23 12.95 -1.30
N GLN A 262 4.18 11.84 -2.03
CA GLN A 262 4.96 10.63 -1.78
C GLN A 262 4.86 10.11 -0.34
N PRO A 263 3.64 9.85 0.20
CA PRO A 263 3.50 9.26 1.52
C PRO A 263 3.99 7.82 1.55
N PHE A 264 4.89 7.50 2.51
CA PHE A 264 5.42 6.16 2.67
C PHE A 264 5.92 5.87 4.09
N ILE A 265 6.00 4.60 4.41
CA ILE A 265 6.68 4.04 5.58
C ILE A 265 7.47 2.81 5.16
N VAL A 266 8.74 2.76 5.50
CA VAL A 266 9.60 1.58 5.35
C VAL A 266 9.82 0.97 6.72
N VAL A 267 9.58 -0.31 6.85
CA VAL A 267 9.72 -1.03 8.10
C VAL A 267 10.60 -2.26 7.94
N GLU A 268 11.18 -2.69 9.05
CA GLU A 268 11.91 -3.96 9.14
C GLU A 268 11.66 -4.64 10.46
N ARG A 269 11.97 -5.92 10.53
CA ARG A 269 11.94 -6.65 11.79
C ARG A 269 13.08 -6.20 12.69
N CYS A 270 12.76 -5.81 13.93
CA CYS A 270 13.76 -5.55 14.96
C CYS A 270 13.93 -6.77 15.86
N TRP A 271 15.16 -7.05 16.22
CA TRP A 271 15.49 -8.09 17.18
C TRP A 271 15.71 -7.55 18.62
N MET A 272 15.64 -6.24 18.77
CA MET A 272 15.78 -5.60 20.08
C MET A 272 14.42 -5.41 20.73
N GLU A 273 14.32 -5.74 22.00
CA GLU A 273 13.19 -5.34 22.84
C GLU A 273 13.21 -3.81 22.96
N LYS A 274 12.14 -3.18 22.51
CA LYS A 274 11.92 -1.74 22.76
C LYS A 274 11.52 -1.52 24.21
#